data_47f048548eee92b59bb6a80d2f99f855
#
_entry.id   47f048548eee92b59bb6a80d2f99f855
#
_cell.length_a   1.000
_cell.length_b   1.000
_cell.length_c   1.000
_cell.angle_alpha   90.00
_cell.angle_beta   90.00
_cell.angle_gamma   90.00
#
_symmetry.space_group_name_H-M   'P 1'
#
loop_
_entity.id
_entity.type
_entity.pdbx_description
1 polymer ?
#
loop_
_entity_poly.entity_id
_entity_poly.type
_entity_poly.pdbx_seq_one_letter_code
_entity_poly.pdbx_strand_id
1 'polypeptide(L)'
;VARLRPKPGAAARVTRLGERASTTLLALVLLSLTLFAQELAPPPAPAGSSAEYVLGTGDQVVVRVADLEEFGDKPTAIDGRGAIKLPLIGRIQAAGLTAAQLEKETAGKLAVYVKQPEVTVSIAEYRSQPVSLLGAVASPGVQQLQGRKSLFEVLSMAGGLRPDAGHSIRVTRRAEWGPIPLPTAAPDPTGQFSVAQVSVTSVIEARNPQENILICPNDVISVPKADTIYVIGAVKRAGGFVLNEREQVTVLQALSMAEGLDHMAASGAAKILRLAPAGSQRTEIAVNLKKILAGKSGDVPMRADDILFVPSSIAKSASIRVAEAALQITTGLVIWRR
;
A
#
# COMPACT_ATOMS: atom_id res chain seq x y z
N VAL A 1 87.45 -47.39 -24.77
CA VAL A 1 86.09 -47.15 -25.28
C VAL A 1 85.15 -48.10 -24.54
N ALA A 2 84.50 -47.66 -23.38
CA ALA A 2 83.61 -48.48 -22.58
C ALA A 2 82.18 -47.98 -22.79
N ARG A 3 81.29 -48.77 -23.33
CA ARG A 3 79.88 -48.56 -23.48
C ARG A 3 79.15 -48.90 -22.16
N LEU A 4 78.60 -47.92 -21.50
CA LEU A 4 77.67 -48.11 -20.37
C LEU A 4 76.27 -48.37 -20.93
N ARG A 5 75.67 -49.51 -20.55
CA ARG A 5 74.28 -49.89 -20.83
C ARG A 5 73.38 -49.21 -19.76
N PRO A 6 72.27 -48.63 -20.11
CA PRO A 6 71.31 -48.10 -19.11
C PRO A 6 70.48 -49.25 -18.51
N LYS A 7 70.27 -49.21 -17.17
CA LYS A 7 69.39 -50.12 -16.42
C LYS A 7 67.89 -49.87 -16.74
N PRO A 8 67.11 -50.87 -17.03
CA PRO A 8 65.65 -50.74 -17.17
C PRO A 8 65.03 -50.81 -15.81
N GLY A 9 64.47 -49.72 -15.30
CA GLY A 9 63.76 -49.74 -14.00
C GLY A 9 63.10 -48.46 -13.57
N ALA A 10 63.38 -47.32 -14.21
CA ALA A 10 62.86 -46.02 -13.72
C ALA A 10 61.58 -45.56 -14.46
N ALA A 11 61.31 -46.04 -15.67
CA ALA A 11 60.17 -45.55 -16.47
C ALA A 11 58.81 -46.18 -16.08
N ALA A 12 58.78 -47.35 -15.45
CA ALA A 12 57.52 -48.03 -15.10
C ALA A 12 56.85 -47.54 -13.73
N ARG A 13 57.62 -46.80 -12.94
CA ARG A 13 57.03 -46.24 -11.65
C ARG A 13 56.39 -44.89 -11.80
N VAL A 14 56.70 -44.09 -12.79
CA VAL A 14 56.18 -42.77 -13.00
C VAL A 14 54.73 -42.79 -13.61
N THR A 15 54.52 -43.77 -14.52
CA THR A 15 53.19 -43.94 -15.19
C THR A 15 52.10 -44.44 -14.24
N ARG A 16 52.42 -45.24 -13.20
CA ARG A 16 51.41 -45.74 -12.25
C ARG A 16 51.02 -44.71 -11.16
N LEU A 17 51.87 -43.71 -10.88
CA LEU A 17 51.49 -42.62 -9.96
C LEU A 17 50.59 -41.58 -10.64
N GLY A 18 50.71 -41.37 -11.94
CA GLY A 18 49.89 -40.44 -12.70
C GLY A 18 48.43 -40.93 -12.85
N GLU A 19 48.21 -42.21 -13.06
CA GLU A 19 46.85 -42.77 -13.19
C GLU A 19 46.08 -42.79 -11.86
N ARG A 20 46.74 -43.02 -10.73
CA ARG A 20 46.09 -42.97 -9.42
C ARG A 20 45.77 -41.55 -8.94
N ALA A 21 46.56 -40.55 -9.34
CA ALA A 21 46.30 -39.15 -9.03
C ALA A 21 45.14 -38.59 -9.87
N SER A 22 45.01 -39.02 -11.14
CA SER A 22 43.95 -38.59 -12.04
C SER A 22 42.58 -39.15 -11.64
N THR A 23 42.53 -40.43 -11.20
CA THR A 23 41.27 -41.06 -10.75
C THR A 23 40.80 -40.53 -9.39
N THR A 24 41.72 -40.20 -8.48
CA THR A 24 41.35 -39.56 -7.19
C THR A 24 40.89 -38.13 -7.35
N LEU A 25 41.48 -37.36 -8.28
CA LEU A 25 41.06 -35.99 -8.58
C LEU A 25 39.66 -35.97 -9.24
N LEU A 26 39.40 -36.92 -10.17
CA LEU A 26 38.08 -37.05 -10.80
C LEU A 26 36.99 -37.47 -9.80
N ALA A 27 37.31 -38.36 -8.86
CA ALA A 27 36.38 -38.79 -7.80
C ALA A 27 36.08 -37.65 -6.81
N LEU A 28 37.05 -36.77 -6.50
CA LEU A 28 36.86 -35.61 -5.62
C LEU A 28 36.00 -34.51 -6.31
N VAL A 29 36.18 -34.30 -7.61
CA VAL A 29 35.34 -33.35 -8.38
C VAL A 29 33.91 -33.85 -8.54
N LEU A 30 33.71 -35.15 -8.77
CA LEU A 30 32.36 -35.76 -8.82
C LEU A 30 31.66 -35.72 -7.45
N LEU A 31 32.39 -35.88 -6.34
CA LEU A 31 31.83 -35.80 -5.00
C LEU A 31 31.46 -34.36 -4.62
N SER A 32 32.21 -33.37 -5.09
CA SER A 32 31.85 -31.94 -4.88
C SER A 32 30.66 -31.49 -5.72
N LEU A 33 30.43 -32.03 -6.91
CA LEU A 33 29.26 -31.75 -7.73
C LEU A 33 27.97 -32.29 -7.11
N THR A 34 28.00 -33.41 -6.38
CA THR A 34 26.84 -33.99 -5.72
C THR A 34 26.45 -33.20 -4.43
N LEU A 35 27.43 -32.60 -3.75
CA LEU A 35 27.11 -31.69 -2.61
C LEU A 35 26.47 -30.37 -3.06
N PHE A 36 26.82 -29.84 -4.25
CA PHE A 36 26.20 -28.60 -4.76
C PHE A 36 24.82 -28.82 -5.35
N ALA A 37 24.44 -30.03 -5.73
CA ALA A 37 23.12 -30.32 -6.28
C ALA A 37 22.01 -30.46 -5.21
N GLN A 38 22.39 -30.51 -3.93
CA GLN A 38 21.41 -30.62 -2.81
C GLN A 38 20.96 -29.28 -2.26
N GLU A 39 21.51 -28.15 -2.71
CA GLU A 39 21.22 -26.81 -2.20
C GLU A 39 20.30 -25.97 -3.10
N LEU A 40 19.70 -26.59 -4.12
CA LEU A 40 18.74 -25.92 -5.03
C LEU A 40 17.33 -26.51 -4.97
N ALA A 41 16.95 -27.14 -3.86
CA ALA A 41 15.53 -27.26 -3.57
C ALA A 41 15.05 -25.90 -3.10
N PRO A 42 14.08 -25.25 -3.78
CA PRO A 42 13.47 -24.04 -3.22
C PRO A 42 12.99 -24.40 -1.82
N PRO A 43 13.21 -23.53 -0.82
CA PRO A 43 12.66 -23.75 0.52
C PRO A 43 11.18 -24.07 0.31
N PRO A 44 10.61 -25.06 1.03
CA PRO A 44 9.17 -25.29 0.97
C PRO A 44 8.55 -23.94 1.25
N ALA A 45 7.76 -23.43 0.27
CA ALA A 45 6.99 -22.22 0.46
C ALA A 45 6.39 -22.35 1.85
N PRO A 46 6.51 -21.35 2.74
CA PRO A 46 5.86 -21.43 4.02
C PRO A 46 4.44 -21.85 3.68
N ALA A 47 4.04 -23.02 4.17
CA ALA A 47 2.67 -23.42 4.15
C ALA A 47 1.98 -22.30 4.95
N GLY A 48 1.67 -21.21 4.23
CA GLY A 48 0.81 -20.18 4.72
C GLY A 48 -0.41 -20.97 5.09
N SER A 49 -0.61 -21.19 6.38
CA SER A 49 -1.90 -21.50 6.90
C SER A 49 -2.75 -20.33 6.42
N SER A 50 -3.35 -20.48 5.23
CA SER A 50 -4.52 -19.73 4.86
C SER A 50 -5.45 -20.01 5.99
N ALA A 51 -5.49 -19.12 6.99
CA ALA A 51 -6.35 -19.31 8.13
C ALA A 51 -7.73 -19.39 7.50
N GLU A 52 -8.23 -20.61 7.52
CA GLU A 52 -9.42 -21.05 6.83
C GLU A 52 -10.56 -20.11 7.20
N TYR A 53 -11.34 -19.70 6.23
CA TYR A 53 -12.44 -18.77 6.46
C TYR A 53 -13.42 -19.37 7.46
N VAL A 54 -13.74 -18.62 8.50
CA VAL A 54 -14.75 -19.00 9.50
C VAL A 54 -16.09 -18.45 9.06
N LEU A 55 -17.03 -19.35 8.86
CA LEU A 55 -18.41 -19.05 8.45
C LEU A 55 -19.10 -18.17 9.50
N GLY A 56 -19.88 -17.21 9.05
CA GLY A 56 -20.65 -16.32 9.89
C GLY A 56 -22.10 -16.17 9.44
N THR A 57 -22.89 -15.43 10.22
CA THR A 57 -24.29 -15.16 9.91
C THR A 57 -24.42 -14.34 8.62
N GLY A 58 -25.31 -14.77 7.72
CA GLY A 58 -25.52 -14.14 6.42
C GLY A 58 -24.74 -14.76 5.28
N ASP A 59 -23.68 -15.54 5.54
CA ASP A 59 -22.98 -16.27 4.49
C ASP A 59 -23.91 -17.27 3.81
N GLN A 60 -23.67 -17.50 2.52
CA GLN A 60 -24.38 -18.52 1.76
C GLN A 60 -23.45 -19.68 1.45
N VAL A 61 -23.88 -20.88 1.81
CA VAL A 61 -23.15 -22.11 1.57
C VAL A 61 -23.95 -23.06 0.70
N VAL A 62 -23.27 -23.79 -0.15
CA VAL A 62 -23.84 -24.93 -0.89
C VAL A 62 -23.28 -26.18 -0.26
N VAL A 63 -24.19 -27.05 0.19
CA VAL A 63 -23.85 -28.35 0.77
C VAL A 63 -24.28 -29.42 -0.23
N ARG A 64 -23.33 -30.18 -0.75
CA ARG A 64 -23.55 -31.31 -1.66
C ARG A 64 -23.29 -32.61 -0.92
N VAL A 65 -24.09 -33.57 -1.18
CA VAL A 65 -23.88 -34.94 -0.66
C VAL A 65 -23.96 -35.88 -1.85
N ALA A 66 -22.95 -36.74 -2.02
CA ALA A 66 -22.94 -37.71 -3.08
C ALA A 66 -24.19 -38.65 -2.96
N ASP A 67 -24.76 -38.99 -4.09
CA ASP A 67 -25.94 -39.87 -4.22
C ASP A 67 -27.23 -39.34 -3.57
N LEU A 68 -27.29 -38.08 -3.13
CA LEU A 68 -28.49 -37.47 -2.55
C LEU A 68 -28.87 -36.17 -3.33
N GLU A 69 -29.81 -36.31 -4.28
CA GLU A 69 -30.30 -35.17 -5.08
C GLU A 69 -31.02 -34.09 -4.26
N GLU A 70 -31.51 -34.42 -3.07
CA GLU A 70 -32.17 -33.48 -2.14
C GLU A 70 -31.20 -32.39 -1.63
N PHE A 71 -29.88 -32.66 -1.66
CA PHE A 71 -28.81 -31.73 -1.32
C PHE A 71 -28.27 -31.02 -2.58
N GLY A 72 -29.16 -30.51 -3.43
CA GLY A 72 -28.78 -29.89 -4.70
C GLY A 72 -27.96 -28.62 -4.55
N ASP A 73 -27.65 -28.01 -5.70
CA ASP A 73 -26.79 -26.81 -5.82
C ASP A 73 -27.42 -25.49 -5.31
N LYS A 74 -28.45 -25.58 -4.45
CA LYS A 74 -29.13 -24.39 -3.94
C LYS A 74 -28.33 -23.79 -2.79
N PRO A 75 -27.88 -22.50 -2.91
CA PRO A 75 -27.26 -21.79 -1.81
C PRO A 75 -28.22 -21.68 -0.61
N THR A 76 -27.73 -22.03 0.57
CA THR A 76 -28.46 -21.89 1.83
C THR A 76 -27.80 -20.84 2.68
N ALA A 77 -28.56 -19.84 3.12
CA ALA A 77 -28.04 -18.77 3.98
C ALA A 77 -27.95 -19.25 5.44
N ILE A 78 -26.85 -18.86 6.10
CA ILE A 78 -26.69 -19.04 7.55
C ILE A 78 -27.59 -18.00 8.23
N ASP A 79 -28.54 -18.50 9.03
CA ASP A 79 -29.54 -17.66 9.70
C ASP A 79 -28.94 -16.78 10.82
N GLY A 80 -29.74 -15.85 11.37
CA GLY A 80 -29.30 -14.95 12.44
C GLY A 80 -28.92 -15.65 13.76
N ARG A 81 -29.18 -16.96 13.88
CA ARG A 81 -28.75 -17.82 15.00
C ARG A 81 -27.47 -18.59 14.66
N GLY A 82 -26.92 -18.39 13.47
CA GLY A 82 -25.73 -19.07 13.00
C GLY A 82 -25.97 -20.50 12.48
N ALA A 83 -27.22 -20.88 12.21
CA ALA A 83 -27.56 -22.23 11.77
C ALA A 83 -28.00 -22.27 10.31
N ILE A 84 -27.79 -23.42 9.65
CA ILE A 84 -28.39 -23.76 8.34
C ILE A 84 -29.41 -24.85 8.51
N LYS A 85 -30.44 -24.87 7.66
CA LYS A 85 -31.43 -25.90 7.60
C LYS A 85 -31.13 -26.80 6.40
N LEU A 86 -30.85 -28.08 6.69
CA LEU A 86 -30.55 -29.08 5.68
C LEU A 86 -31.64 -30.16 5.64
N PRO A 87 -31.90 -30.82 4.49
CA PRO A 87 -32.76 -31.96 4.38
C PRO A 87 -32.34 -33.09 5.35
N LEU A 88 -33.22 -33.95 5.72
CA LEU A 88 -33.05 -35.14 6.58
C LEU A 88 -32.54 -34.85 8.00
N ILE A 89 -31.56 -33.97 8.18
CA ILE A 89 -30.85 -33.72 9.46
C ILE A 89 -31.29 -32.45 10.18
N GLY A 90 -32.14 -31.63 9.52
CA GLY A 90 -32.69 -30.44 10.13
C GLY A 90 -31.72 -29.30 10.28
N ARG A 91 -31.64 -28.66 11.46
CA ARG A 91 -30.75 -27.52 11.73
C ARG A 91 -29.38 -27.97 12.20
N ILE A 92 -28.35 -27.34 11.62
CA ILE A 92 -26.94 -27.52 11.98
C ILE A 92 -26.33 -26.13 12.25
N GLN A 93 -25.55 -26.01 13.32
CA GLN A 93 -24.75 -24.83 13.60
C GLN A 93 -23.62 -24.74 12.56
N ALA A 94 -23.58 -23.62 11.83
CA ALA A 94 -22.57 -23.37 10.80
C ALA A 94 -21.67 -22.20 11.15
N ALA A 95 -22.21 -21.15 11.80
CA ALA A 95 -21.41 -20.02 12.23
C ALA A 95 -20.38 -20.43 13.30
N GLY A 96 -19.14 -19.94 13.13
CA GLY A 96 -18.00 -20.31 13.96
C GLY A 96 -17.22 -21.52 13.47
N LEU A 97 -17.71 -22.24 12.47
CA LEU A 97 -17.03 -23.38 11.85
C LEU A 97 -16.36 -22.95 10.53
N THR A 98 -15.32 -23.68 10.15
CA THR A 98 -14.80 -23.63 8.79
C THR A 98 -15.64 -24.53 7.86
N ALA A 99 -15.48 -24.40 6.53
CA ALA A 99 -16.17 -25.26 5.58
C ALA A 99 -15.88 -26.74 5.86
N ALA A 100 -14.60 -27.09 6.10
CA ALA A 100 -14.19 -28.47 6.41
C ALA A 100 -14.78 -29.00 7.74
N GLN A 101 -14.90 -28.13 8.73
CA GLN A 101 -15.55 -28.51 9.99
C GLN A 101 -17.04 -28.75 9.81
N LEU A 102 -17.71 -27.92 9.00
CA LEU A 102 -19.12 -28.09 8.67
C LEU A 102 -19.36 -29.35 7.85
N GLU A 103 -18.46 -29.69 6.91
CA GLU A 103 -18.50 -30.99 6.19
C GLU A 103 -18.48 -32.17 7.16
N LYS A 104 -17.53 -32.17 8.08
CA LYS A 104 -17.38 -33.23 9.08
C LYS A 104 -18.59 -33.35 10.01
N GLU A 105 -19.14 -32.23 10.47
CA GLU A 105 -20.30 -32.21 11.33
C GLU A 105 -21.56 -32.72 10.59
N THR A 106 -21.72 -32.27 9.32
CA THR A 106 -22.81 -32.68 8.45
C THR A 106 -22.72 -34.17 8.14
N ALA A 107 -21.55 -34.70 7.78
CA ALA A 107 -21.32 -36.11 7.53
C ALA A 107 -21.62 -36.95 8.77
N GLY A 108 -21.20 -36.51 9.97
CA GLY A 108 -21.49 -37.21 11.22
C GLY A 108 -22.98 -37.34 11.50
N LYS A 109 -23.77 -36.30 11.23
CA LYS A 109 -25.23 -36.35 11.41
C LYS A 109 -25.93 -37.19 10.32
N LEU A 110 -25.42 -37.14 9.08
CA LEU A 110 -25.95 -37.97 7.98
C LEU A 110 -25.63 -39.45 8.10
N ALA A 111 -24.58 -39.81 8.82
CA ALA A 111 -24.17 -41.22 9.02
C ALA A 111 -25.28 -42.12 9.63
N VAL A 112 -26.28 -41.52 10.27
CA VAL A 112 -27.47 -42.23 10.79
C VAL A 112 -28.40 -42.68 9.65
N TYR A 113 -28.40 -41.94 8.53
CA TYR A 113 -29.34 -42.18 7.42
C TYR A 113 -28.63 -42.78 6.20
N VAL A 114 -27.35 -42.51 6.00
CA VAL A 114 -26.58 -42.89 4.81
C VAL A 114 -25.26 -43.53 5.25
N LYS A 115 -24.88 -44.68 4.63
CA LYS A 115 -23.58 -45.29 4.87
C LYS A 115 -22.48 -44.49 4.17
N GLN A 116 -21.49 -44.02 4.93
CA GLN A 116 -20.32 -43.27 4.43
C GLN A 116 -20.72 -42.05 3.56
N PRO A 117 -21.43 -41.05 4.10
CA PRO A 117 -21.84 -39.91 3.31
C PRO A 117 -20.64 -39.07 2.93
N GLU A 118 -20.43 -38.83 1.64
CA GLU A 118 -19.45 -37.88 1.13
C GLU A 118 -20.10 -36.50 1.03
N VAL A 119 -19.68 -35.61 1.93
CA VAL A 119 -20.21 -34.24 2.03
C VAL A 119 -19.17 -33.23 1.55
N THR A 120 -19.57 -32.34 0.68
CA THR A 120 -18.75 -31.18 0.23
C THR A 120 -19.49 -29.90 0.54
N VAL A 121 -18.81 -28.98 1.21
CA VAL A 121 -19.33 -27.64 1.51
C VAL A 121 -18.52 -26.59 0.76
N SER A 122 -19.19 -25.80 -0.07
CA SER A 122 -18.60 -24.66 -0.75
C SER A 122 -19.32 -23.35 -0.35
N ILE A 123 -18.56 -22.27 -0.26
CA ILE A 123 -19.12 -20.95 0.07
C ILE A 123 -19.56 -20.29 -1.24
N ALA A 124 -20.85 -20.03 -1.39
CA ALA A 124 -21.41 -19.37 -2.54
C ALA A 124 -21.27 -17.85 -2.45
N GLU A 125 -21.51 -17.28 -1.27
CA GLU A 125 -21.37 -15.85 -1.02
C GLU A 125 -20.81 -15.57 0.38
N TYR A 126 -19.82 -14.69 0.43
CA TYR A 126 -19.24 -14.16 1.65
C TYR A 126 -19.99 -12.89 2.05
N ARG A 127 -20.66 -12.88 3.20
CA ARG A 127 -21.44 -11.72 3.70
C ARG A 127 -21.20 -11.38 5.16
N SER A 128 -20.57 -12.29 5.90
CA SER A 128 -20.46 -12.17 7.36
C SER A 128 -19.28 -11.32 7.83
N GLN A 129 -18.31 -11.03 6.94
CA GLN A 129 -17.10 -10.32 7.29
C GLN A 129 -16.90 -9.02 6.47
N PRO A 130 -17.84 -8.05 6.62
CA PRO A 130 -17.74 -6.78 5.90
C PRO A 130 -16.62 -5.91 6.46
N VAL A 131 -15.95 -5.16 5.57
CA VAL A 131 -15.01 -4.08 5.89
C VAL A 131 -15.40 -2.85 5.10
N SER A 132 -15.42 -1.70 5.75
CA SER A 132 -15.79 -0.44 5.12
C SER A 132 -14.55 0.32 4.68
N LEU A 133 -14.45 0.67 3.39
CA LEU A 133 -13.42 1.55 2.83
C LEU A 133 -14.01 2.89 2.45
N LEU A 134 -13.43 3.96 2.97
CA LEU A 134 -13.92 5.33 2.81
C LEU A 134 -12.82 6.25 2.29
N GLY A 135 -13.21 7.30 1.57
CA GLY A 135 -12.32 8.39 1.16
C GLY A 135 -11.63 8.17 -0.18
N ALA A 136 -10.34 8.47 -0.26
CA ALA A 136 -9.57 8.53 -1.50
C ALA A 136 -9.03 7.15 -1.94
N VAL A 137 -9.92 6.18 -2.07
CA VAL A 137 -9.67 4.86 -2.70
C VAL A 137 -10.38 4.80 -4.06
N ALA A 138 -9.95 3.93 -4.95
CA ALA A 138 -10.54 3.84 -6.29
C ALA A 138 -12.01 3.39 -6.24
N SER A 139 -12.35 2.40 -5.41
CA SER A 139 -13.70 1.87 -5.22
C SER A 139 -14.07 1.91 -3.72
N PRO A 140 -14.55 3.05 -3.21
CA PRO A 140 -15.04 3.14 -1.83
C PRO A 140 -16.32 2.33 -1.66
N GLY A 141 -16.53 1.79 -0.46
CA GLY A 141 -17.71 1.01 -0.13
C GLY A 141 -17.42 -0.12 0.84
N VAL A 142 -18.34 -1.06 0.93
CA VAL A 142 -18.21 -2.24 1.77
C VAL A 142 -17.64 -3.38 0.94
N GLN A 143 -16.53 -3.95 1.40
CA GLN A 143 -15.89 -5.13 0.82
C GLN A 143 -16.09 -6.32 1.76
N GLN A 144 -16.24 -7.51 1.19
CA GLN A 144 -16.34 -8.74 1.98
C GLN A 144 -14.97 -9.44 2.06
N LEU A 145 -14.51 -9.70 3.27
CA LEU A 145 -13.25 -10.43 3.47
C LEU A 145 -13.45 -11.91 3.16
N GLN A 146 -12.56 -12.43 2.31
CA GLN A 146 -12.48 -13.86 2.01
C GLN A 146 -11.26 -14.45 2.74
N GLY A 147 -11.42 -14.74 4.02
CA GLY A 147 -10.33 -15.16 4.90
C GLY A 147 -9.53 -13.97 5.48
N ARG A 148 -8.36 -14.28 6.03
CA ARG A 148 -7.47 -13.27 6.64
C ARG A 148 -6.84 -12.42 5.56
N LYS A 149 -7.06 -11.12 5.60
CA LYS A 149 -6.52 -10.16 4.66
C LYS A 149 -5.74 -9.07 5.39
N SER A 150 -4.61 -8.69 4.83
CA SER A 150 -3.83 -7.55 5.31
C SER A 150 -4.41 -6.24 4.78
N LEU A 151 -4.02 -5.12 5.39
CA LEU A 151 -4.41 -3.78 4.96
C LEU A 151 -4.09 -3.54 3.48
N PHE A 152 -2.90 -3.94 3.03
CA PHE A 152 -2.48 -3.82 1.63
C PHE A 152 -3.40 -4.61 0.68
N GLU A 153 -3.75 -5.86 1.04
CA GLU A 153 -4.64 -6.69 0.21
C GLU A 153 -6.03 -6.07 0.11
N VAL A 154 -6.57 -5.54 1.23
CA VAL A 154 -7.89 -4.90 1.24
C VAL A 154 -7.90 -3.62 0.40
N LEU A 155 -6.85 -2.79 0.47
CA LEU A 155 -6.70 -1.62 -0.40
C LEU A 155 -6.59 -2.04 -1.88
N SER A 156 -5.87 -3.12 -2.17
CA SER A 156 -5.74 -3.66 -3.54
C SER A 156 -7.07 -4.17 -4.08
N MET A 157 -7.90 -4.83 -3.25
CA MET A 157 -9.27 -5.24 -3.61
C MET A 157 -10.16 -4.03 -3.98
N ALA A 158 -9.93 -2.88 -3.35
CA ALA A 158 -10.62 -1.63 -3.68
C ALA A 158 -10.05 -0.92 -4.91
N GLY A 159 -9.12 -1.53 -5.65
CA GLY A 159 -8.47 -0.94 -6.82
C GLY A 159 -7.33 0.01 -6.49
N GLY A 160 -6.87 0.05 -5.22
CA GLY A 160 -5.78 0.90 -4.77
C GLY A 160 -6.22 2.30 -4.34
N LEU A 161 -5.23 3.15 -4.10
CA LEU A 161 -5.43 4.54 -3.70
C LEU A 161 -5.59 5.44 -4.92
N ARG A 162 -6.37 6.50 -4.77
CA ARG A 162 -6.51 7.55 -5.78
C ARG A 162 -5.28 8.46 -5.79
N PRO A 163 -4.99 9.17 -6.91
CA PRO A 163 -3.90 10.13 -6.98
C PRO A 163 -4.01 11.31 -6.00
N ASP A 164 -5.22 11.60 -5.51
CA ASP A 164 -5.51 12.62 -4.51
C ASP A 164 -5.55 12.07 -3.07
N ALA A 165 -5.06 10.85 -2.84
CA ALA A 165 -4.99 10.26 -1.51
C ALA A 165 -3.93 10.93 -0.64
N GLY A 166 -4.25 11.09 0.64
CA GLY A 166 -3.32 11.61 1.64
C GLY A 166 -2.23 10.60 2.02
N HIS A 167 -1.30 11.05 2.81
CA HIS A 167 -0.12 10.29 3.25
C HIS A 167 -0.42 9.27 4.37
N SER A 168 -1.62 9.28 4.93
CA SER A 168 -1.98 8.43 6.06
C SER A 168 -3.31 7.71 5.85
N ILE A 169 -3.41 6.52 6.41
CA ILE A 169 -4.62 5.69 6.44
C ILE A 169 -5.03 5.57 7.89
N ARG A 170 -6.29 5.83 8.19
CA ARG A 170 -6.87 5.62 9.51
C ARG A 170 -7.63 4.30 9.52
N VAL A 171 -7.28 3.42 10.44
CA VAL A 171 -8.00 2.17 10.71
C VAL A 171 -8.73 2.31 12.04
N THR A 172 -10.01 2.03 12.04
CA THR A 172 -10.87 2.03 13.22
C THR A 172 -11.44 0.63 13.41
N ARG A 173 -11.17 0.01 14.56
CA ARG A 173 -11.55 -1.34 14.92
C ARG A 173 -12.42 -1.33 16.16
N ARG A 174 -13.46 -2.16 16.21
CA ARG A 174 -14.25 -2.35 17.41
C ARG A 174 -13.43 -2.98 18.53
N ALA A 175 -13.63 -2.54 19.76
CA ALA A 175 -12.89 -3.02 20.94
C ALA A 175 -13.07 -4.54 21.18
N GLU A 176 -14.17 -5.14 20.72
CA GLU A 176 -14.45 -6.57 20.80
C GLU A 176 -13.42 -7.44 20.04
N TRP A 177 -12.78 -6.89 19.02
CA TRP A 177 -11.71 -7.54 18.23
C TRP A 177 -10.30 -7.29 18.80
N GLY A 178 -10.22 -6.66 19.95
CA GLY A 178 -8.97 -6.26 20.59
C GLY A 178 -8.33 -5.02 19.99
N PRO A 179 -7.25 -4.52 20.61
CA PRO A 179 -6.54 -3.35 20.12
C PRO A 179 -5.83 -3.64 18.80
N ILE A 180 -5.71 -2.61 17.96
CA ILE A 180 -4.89 -2.70 16.74
C ILE A 180 -3.43 -2.88 17.17
N PRO A 181 -2.67 -3.84 16.62
CA PRO A 181 -1.29 -4.15 17.04
C PRO A 181 -0.27 -3.14 16.46
N LEU A 182 -0.47 -1.85 16.74
CA LEU A 182 0.41 -0.77 16.28
C LEU A 182 0.74 0.18 17.44
N PRO A 183 1.97 0.74 17.48
CA PRO A 183 2.34 1.74 18.49
C PRO A 183 1.50 3.01 18.45
N THR A 184 0.96 3.34 17.28
CA THR A 184 0.07 4.50 17.06
C THR A 184 -1.38 4.24 17.44
N ALA A 185 -1.71 3.00 17.86
CA ALA A 185 -3.06 2.64 18.23
C ALA A 185 -3.43 3.25 19.59
N ALA A 186 -4.57 3.93 19.62
CA ALA A 186 -5.15 4.48 20.83
C ALA A 186 -6.64 4.14 20.88
N PRO A 187 -7.21 3.97 22.09
CA PRO A 187 -8.66 3.88 22.23
C PRO A 187 -9.30 5.22 21.85
N ASP A 188 -10.47 5.17 21.26
CA ASP A 188 -11.27 6.37 21.03
C ASP A 188 -11.80 6.93 22.36
N PRO A 189 -12.32 8.18 22.39
CA PRO A 189 -12.84 8.78 23.62
C PRO A 189 -13.99 8.00 24.28
N THR A 190 -14.69 7.14 23.51
CA THR A 190 -15.80 6.32 24.04
C THR A 190 -15.32 4.97 24.56
N GLY A 191 -14.08 4.57 24.28
CA GLY A 191 -13.51 3.27 24.61
C GLY A 191 -14.11 2.10 23.82
N GLN A 192 -14.98 2.37 22.85
CA GLN A 192 -15.63 1.34 22.03
C GLN A 192 -14.82 0.94 20.80
N PHE A 193 -13.86 1.78 20.43
CA PHE A 193 -13.04 1.56 19.25
C PHE A 193 -11.54 1.73 19.56
N SER A 194 -10.72 0.98 18.86
CA SER A 194 -9.28 1.21 18.72
C SER A 194 -9.03 1.91 17.40
N VAL A 195 -8.31 3.02 17.42
CA VAL A 195 -7.99 3.81 16.23
C VAL A 195 -6.48 3.84 16.05
N ALA A 196 -6.01 3.54 14.86
CA ALA A 196 -4.61 3.64 14.49
C ALA A 196 -4.45 4.44 13.20
N GLN A 197 -3.31 5.12 13.08
CA GLN A 197 -2.89 5.79 11.87
C GLN A 197 -1.68 5.07 11.29
N VAL A 198 -1.74 4.77 10.01
CA VAL A 198 -0.74 4.01 9.26
C VAL A 198 -0.24 4.86 8.10
N SER A 199 1.06 4.86 7.83
CA SER A 199 1.61 5.58 6.69
C SER A 199 1.31 4.84 5.37
N VAL A 200 0.83 5.58 4.37
CA VAL A 200 0.61 5.06 3.01
C VAL A 200 1.91 4.48 2.43
N THR A 201 3.02 5.21 2.57
CA THR A 201 4.35 4.79 2.08
C THR A 201 4.84 3.52 2.76
N SER A 202 4.62 3.37 4.06
CA SER A 202 5.02 2.17 4.82
C SER A 202 4.31 0.92 4.31
N VAL A 203 3.02 1.03 3.97
CA VAL A 203 2.22 -0.11 3.51
C VAL A 203 2.48 -0.43 2.05
N ILE A 204 2.48 0.59 1.16
CA ILE A 204 2.60 0.37 -0.29
C ILE A 204 4.02 0.00 -0.69
N GLU A 205 5.03 0.67 -0.13
CA GLU A 205 6.44 0.40 -0.42
C GLU A 205 7.05 -0.69 0.47
N ALA A 206 6.25 -1.29 1.35
CA ALA A 206 6.67 -2.30 2.33
C ALA A 206 7.88 -1.88 3.18
N ARG A 207 8.03 -0.57 3.44
CA ARG A 207 9.12 -0.04 4.28
C ARG A 207 9.05 -0.53 5.72
N ASN A 208 7.84 -0.66 6.24
CA ASN A 208 7.59 -1.22 7.57
C ASN A 208 6.50 -2.30 7.48
N PRO A 209 6.89 -3.58 7.31
CA PRO A 209 5.93 -4.69 7.20
C PRO A 209 4.99 -4.83 8.41
N GLN A 210 5.38 -4.33 9.58
CA GLN A 210 4.54 -4.38 10.79
C GLN A 210 3.32 -3.46 10.69
N GLU A 211 3.37 -2.43 9.86
CA GLU A 211 2.21 -1.55 9.60
C GLU A 211 1.19 -2.17 8.65
N ASN A 212 1.56 -3.21 7.93
CA ASN A 212 0.63 -3.99 7.10
C ASN A 212 -0.16 -4.97 7.97
N ILE A 213 -1.02 -4.44 8.82
CA ILE A 213 -1.79 -5.19 9.81
C ILE A 213 -2.86 -6.07 9.16
N LEU A 214 -3.26 -7.12 9.88
CA LEU A 214 -4.42 -7.92 9.52
C LEU A 214 -5.71 -7.13 9.83
N ILE A 215 -6.61 -7.13 8.86
CA ILE A 215 -7.91 -6.48 8.96
C ILE A 215 -8.93 -7.45 9.55
N CYS A 216 -9.72 -6.96 10.49
CA CYS A 216 -10.80 -7.70 11.13
C CYS A 216 -12.16 -7.34 10.52
N PRO A 217 -13.16 -8.22 10.66
CA PRO A 217 -14.53 -7.91 10.27
C PRO A 217 -15.04 -6.64 10.98
N ASN A 218 -15.80 -5.83 10.25
CA ASN A 218 -16.32 -4.53 10.67
C ASN A 218 -15.26 -3.43 10.92
N ASP A 219 -13.99 -3.65 10.53
CA ASP A 219 -13.02 -2.57 10.52
C ASP A 219 -13.46 -1.48 9.52
N VAL A 220 -13.19 -0.23 9.88
CA VAL A 220 -13.39 0.93 8.99
C VAL A 220 -12.03 1.48 8.61
N ILE A 221 -11.73 1.45 7.32
CA ILE A 221 -10.50 1.97 6.73
C ILE A 221 -10.82 3.28 6.03
N SER A 222 -10.29 4.38 6.54
CA SER A 222 -10.51 5.72 5.98
C SER A 222 -9.20 6.27 5.42
N VAL A 223 -9.22 6.61 4.14
CA VAL A 223 -8.12 7.26 3.45
C VAL A 223 -8.52 8.71 3.19
N PRO A 224 -8.04 9.70 3.97
CA PRO A 224 -8.33 11.09 3.71
C PRO A 224 -7.75 11.53 2.36
N LYS A 225 -8.27 12.63 1.82
CA LYS A 225 -7.60 13.30 0.70
C LYS A 225 -6.32 13.95 1.19
N ALA A 226 -5.36 14.07 0.27
CA ALA A 226 -4.13 14.80 0.54
C ALA A 226 -4.41 16.27 0.80
N ASP A 227 -3.68 16.84 1.72
CA ASP A 227 -3.70 18.26 2.00
C ASP A 227 -3.28 19.06 0.77
N THR A 228 -3.80 20.27 0.65
CA THR A 228 -3.50 21.17 -0.47
C THR A 228 -2.97 22.49 0.09
N ILE A 229 -1.95 23.03 -0.56
CA ILE A 229 -1.52 24.42 -0.38
C ILE A 229 -1.83 25.22 -1.65
N TYR A 230 -1.93 26.52 -1.51
CA TYR A 230 -2.21 27.40 -2.64
C TYR A 230 -1.05 28.40 -2.83
N VAL A 231 -0.64 28.61 -4.07
CA VAL A 231 0.33 29.65 -4.42
C VAL A 231 -0.31 30.55 -5.46
N ILE A 232 -0.41 31.84 -5.16
CA ILE A 232 -1.07 32.82 -6.00
C ILE A 232 -0.26 34.10 -6.17
N GLY A 233 -0.56 34.86 -7.21
CA GLY A 233 0.09 36.15 -7.51
C GLY A 233 1.20 36.02 -8.55
N ALA A 234 2.29 36.76 -8.37
CA ALA A 234 3.40 36.85 -9.33
C ALA A 234 4.35 35.64 -9.25
N VAL A 235 3.85 34.47 -9.60
CA VAL A 235 4.57 33.20 -9.78
C VAL A 235 4.31 32.67 -11.19
N LYS A 236 5.17 31.81 -11.71
CA LYS A 236 5.02 31.29 -13.08
C LYS A 236 3.79 30.40 -13.20
N ARG A 237 3.49 29.60 -12.18
CA ARG A 237 2.33 28.71 -12.14
C ARG A 237 1.56 28.93 -10.83
N ALA A 238 0.50 29.76 -10.91
CA ALA A 238 -0.42 29.93 -9.79
C ALA A 238 -1.43 28.76 -9.73
N GLY A 239 -1.77 28.31 -8.53
CA GLY A 239 -2.75 27.22 -8.36
C GLY A 239 -2.70 26.56 -6.99
N GLY A 240 -3.49 25.49 -6.85
CA GLY A 240 -3.45 24.57 -5.70
C GLY A 240 -2.49 23.42 -5.98
N PHE A 241 -1.68 23.08 -4.98
CA PHE A 241 -0.69 22.01 -5.04
C PHE A 241 -0.97 21.00 -3.95
N VAL A 242 -1.16 19.76 -4.34
CA VAL A 242 -1.50 18.64 -3.44
C VAL A 242 -0.22 18.13 -2.78
N LEU A 243 -0.30 17.89 -1.46
CA LEU A 243 0.80 17.36 -0.65
C LEU A 243 0.69 15.83 -0.55
N ASN A 244 1.06 15.09 -1.62
CA ASN A 244 0.79 13.66 -1.72
C ASN A 244 1.51 12.81 -0.66
N GLU A 245 2.75 13.16 -0.27
CA GLU A 245 3.59 12.30 0.59
C GLU A 245 4.22 13.06 1.76
N ARG A 246 3.96 14.35 1.88
CA ARG A 246 4.63 15.22 2.83
C ARG A 246 3.63 15.83 3.80
N GLU A 247 3.87 15.66 5.07
CA GLU A 247 3.08 16.33 6.11
C GLU A 247 3.26 17.84 6.11
N GLN A 248 4.40 18.32 5.65
CA GLN A 248 4.75 19.74 5.63
C GLN A 248 5.55 20.09 4.39
N VAL A 249 5.28 21.23 3.83
CA VAL A 249 6.00 21.83 2.71
C VAL A 249 6.50 23.21 3.14
N THR A 250 7.73 23.54 2.79
CA THR A 250 8.28 24.86 3.06
C THR A 250 7.93 25.85 1.94
N VAL A 251 8.10 27.13 2.20
CA VAL A 251 7.85 28.19 1.22
C VAL A 251 8.72 28.01 -0.03
N LEU A 252 9.99 27.58 0.11
CA LEU A 252 10.84 27.31 -1.06
C LEU A 252 10.34 26.13 -1.88
N GLN A 253 9.85 25.08 -1.21
CA GLN A 253 9.27 23.93 -1.90
C GLN A 253 7.96 24.31 -2.62
N ALA A 254 7.08 25.07 -1.95
CA ALA A 254 5.85 25.59 -2.57
C ALA A 254 6.16 26.47 -3.80
N LEU A 255 7.17 27.32 -3.69
CA LEU A 255 7.62 28.12 -4.81
C LEU A 255 8.20 27.28 -5.95
N SER A 256 8.92 26.21 -5.63
CA SER A 256 9.42 25.25 -6.61
C SER A 256 8.28 24.54 -7.36
N MET A 257 7.22 24.15 -6.64
CA MET A 257 6.01 23.57 -7.24
C MET A 257 5.28 24.55 -8.16
N ALA A 258 5.37 25.86 -7.85
CA ALA A 258 4.85 26.95 -8.67
C ALA A 258 5.82 27.38 -9.80
N GLU A 259 6.85 26.59 -10.11
CA GLU A 259 7.87 26.86 -11.16
C GLU A 259 8.69 28.14 -10.94
N GLY A 260 8.65 28.65 -9.71
CA GLY A 260 9.40 29.83 -9.30
C GLY A 260 8.64 31.15 -9.43
N LEU A 261 9.35 32.24 -9.17
CA LEU A 261 8.82 33.61 -9.24
C LEU A 261 8.68 34.07 -10.69
N ASP A 262 7.64 34.84 -10.93
CA ASP A 262 7.55 35.68 -12.13
C ASP A 262 8.57 36.80 -12.05
N HIS A 263 9.02 37.31 -13.22
CA HIS A 263 9.93 38.44 -13.33
C HIS A 263 9.41 39.77 -12.72
N MET A 264 8.06 39.86 -12.60
CA MET A 264 7.36 40.99 -11.97
C MET A 264 7.20 40.82 -10.45
N ALA A 265 7.65 39.73 -9.86
CA ALA A 265 7.40 39.41 -8.45
C ALA A 265 8.09 40.40 -7.50
N ALA A 266 7.33 40.90 -6.51
CA ALA A 266 7.85 41.63 -5.36
C ALA A 266 8.28 40.64 -4.26
N SER A 267 9.39 39.95 -4.47
CA SER A 267 9.88 38.87 -3.63
C SER A 267 10.15 39.24 -2.15
N GLY A 268 10.27 40.53 -1.84
CA GLY A 268 10.43 41.00 -0.45
C GLY A 268 9.14 41.17 0.33
N ALA A 269 7.97 41.11 -0.33
CA ALA A 269 6.66 41.44 0.24
C ALA A 269 5.66 40.27 0.16
N ALA A 270 6.15 39.06 0.03
CA ALA A 270 5.27 37.88 0.03
C ALA A 270 4.64 37.64 1.41
N LYS A 271 3.51 36.98 1.43
CA LYS A 271 2.75 36.66 2.65
C LYS A 271 2.20 35.23 2.60
N ILE A 272 2.16 34.56 3.75
CA ILE A 272 1.35 33.36 3.94
C ILE A 272 0.04 33.79 4.58
N LEU A 273 -1.08 33.45 3.97
CA LEU A 273 -2.41 33.65 4.52
C LEU A 273 -2.87 32.32 5.15
N ARG A 274 -2.83 32.23 6.46
CA ARG A 274 -3.16 31.04 7.24
C ARG A 274 -4.53 31.18 7.86
N LEU A 275 -5.34 30.13 7.78
CA LEU A 275 -6.65 30.10 8.44
C LEU A 275 -6.45 30.08 9.96
N ALA A 276 -7.10 30.99 10.68
CA ALA A 276 -7.06 31.00 12.14
C ALA A 276 -7.87 29.82 12.73
N PRO A 277 -7.48 29.27 13.89
CA PRO A 277 -8.19 28.13 14.51
C PRO A 277 -9.69 28.38 14.76
N ALA A 278 -10.10 29.63 14.90
CA ALA A 278 -11.49 30.03 15.09
C ALA A 278 -12.32 30.17 13.79
N GLY A 279 -11.76 29.85 12.64
CA GLY A 279 -12.52 29.50 11.43
C GLY A 279 -12.92 30.61 10.46
N SER A 280 -12.85 31.89 10.75
CA SER A 280 -13.36 32.91 9.81
C SER A 280 -12.36 33.98 9.37
N GLN A 281 -11.26 34.17 10.06
CA GLN A 281 -10.23 35.16 9.68
C GLN A 281 -8.93 34.49 9.31
N ARG A 282 -8.22 35.02 8.29
CA ARG A 282 -6.88 34.58 7.93
C ARG A 282 -5.84 35.47 8.60
N THR A 283 -4.85 34.86 9.21
CA THR A 283 -3.68 35.54 9.76
C THR A 283 -2.66 35.71 8.64
N GLU A 284 -2.10 36.91 8.52
CA GLU A 284 -1.01 37.21 7.57
C GLU A 284 0.35 37.00 8.23
N ILE A 285 1.17 36.14 7.64
CA ILE A 285 2.56 35.91 8.03
C ILE A 285 3.44 36.49 6.94
N ALA A 286 4.18 37.57 7.23
CA ALA A 286 5.07 38.20 6.26
C ALA A 286 6.27 37.30 5.95
N VAL A 287 6.57 37.09 4.68
CA VAL A 287 7.65 36.24 4.20
C VAL A 287 8.55 37.05 3.23
N ASN A 288 9.83 37.09 3.51
CA ASN A 288 10.78 37.74 2.61
C ASN A 288 11.50 36.71 1.74
N LEU A 289 10.91 36.37 0.59
CA LEU A 289 11.46 35.38 -0.34
C LEU A 289 12.88 35.76 -0.81
N LYS A 290 13.18 37.09 -0.97
CA LYS A 290 14.50 37.54 -1.35
C LYS A 290 15.58 37.15 -0.33
N LYS A 291 15.27 37.26 0.98
CA LYS A 291 16.21 36.86 2.05
C LYS A 291 16.34 35.35 2.15
N ILE A 292 15.23 34.61 1.99
CA ILE A 292 15.23 33.15 2.04
C ILE A 292 16.04 32.57 0.88
N LEU A 293 15.80 33.05 -0.36
CA LEU A 293 16.52 32.61 -1.55
C LEU A 293 18.02 32.96 -1.48
N ALA A 294 18.39 34.05 -0.77
CA ALA A 294 19.78 34.44 -0.52
C ALA A 294 20.43 33.71 0.67
N GLY A 295 19.72 32.77 1.33
CA GLY A 295 20.20 32.06 2.52
C GLY A 295 20.34 32.94 3.77
N LYS A 296 19.78 34.15 3.77
CA LYS A 296 19.87 35.13 4.87
C LYS A 296 18.73 35.04 5.88
N SER A 297 17.73 34.17 5.63
CA SER A 297 16.61 33.89 6.50
C SER A 297 16.26 32.41 6.38
N GLY A 298 15.83 31.81 7.48
CA GLY A 298 15.33 30.43 7.48
C GLY A 298 14.09 30.28 6.60
N ASP A 299 13.90 29.09 6.05
CA ASP A 299 12.71 28.74 5.29
C ASP A 299 11.51 28.59 6.24
N VAL A 300 10.32 28.93 5.76
CA VAL A 300 9.10 28.95 6.59
C VAL A 300 8.23 27.75 6.24
N PRO A 301 7.81 26.93 7.23
CA PRO A 301 6.91 25.83 6.99
C PRO A 301 5.47 26.31 6.70
N MET A 302 4.89 25.77 5.66
CA MET A 302 3.48 25.93 5.30
C MET A 302 2.66 24.75 5.83
N ARG A 303 1.39 24.99 6.14
CA ARG A 303 0.42 24.00 6.59
C ARG A 303 -0.63 23.76 5.51
N ALA A 304 -1.44 22.73 5.69
CA ALA A 304 -2.63 22.51 4.90
C ALA A 304 -3.48 23.80 4.82
N ASP A 305 -4.04 24.08 3.65
CA ASP A 305 -4.87 25.24 3.32
C ASP A 305 -4.18 26.61 3.45
N ASP A 306 -2.86 26.67 3.67
CA ASP A 306 -2.11 27.92 3.60
C ASP A 306 -2.09 28.42 2.15
N ILE A 307 -2.16 29.76 2.01
CA ILE A 307 -2.03 30.43 0.73
C ILE A 307 -0.75 31.27 0.74
N LEU A 308 0.22 30.91 -0.10
CA LEU A 308 1.36 31.77 -0.37
C LEU A 308 0.96 32.82 -1.42
N PHE A 309 0.87 34.08 -1.00
CA PHE A 309 0.60 35.21 -1.88
C PHE A 309 1.87 35.96 -2.20
N VAL A 310 2.21 36.08 -3.49
CA VAL A 310 3.36 36.84 -3.99
C VAL A 310 2.83 38.04 -4.77
N PRO A 311 2.92 39.26 -4.23
CA PRO A 311 2.46 40.44 -4.96
C PRO A 311 3.36 40.77 -6.15
N SER A 312 2.82 41.50 -7.15
CA SER A 312 3.61 42.06 -8.24
C SER A 312 4.24 43.40 -7.86
N SER A 313 5.39 43.71 -8.43
CA SER A 313 6.09 45.00 -8.24
C SER A 313 5.56 46.04 -9.23
N ILE A 314 4.86 47.05 -8.73
CA ILE A 314 4.33 48.14 -9.55
C ILE A 314 5.47 48.88 -10.27
N ALA A 315 6.61 49.07 -9.62
CA ALA A 315 7.78 49.72 -10.22
C ALA A 315 8.36 48.93 -11.41
N LYS A 316 8.39 47.58 -11.33
CA LYS A 316 8.81 46.74 -12.45
C LYS A 316 7.77 46.70 -13.58
N SER A 317 6.47 46.74 -13.27
CA SER A 317 5.43 46.78 -14.30
C SER A 317 5.45 48.09 -15.10
N ALA A 318 5.73 49.20 -14.45
CA ALA A 318 5.88 50.49 -15.13
C ALA A 318 7.09 50.49 -16.08
N SER A 319 8.25 49.96 -15.66
CA SER A 319 9.47 49.92 -16.49
C SER A 319 9.32 49.04 -17.73
N ILE A 320 8.60 47.91 -17.64
CA ILE A 320 8.35 47.01 -18.79
C ILE A 320 7.40 47.67 -19.79
N ARG A 321 6.33 48.33 -19.34
CA ARG A 321 5.43 49.07 -20.24
C ARG A 321 6.13 50.22 -20.97
N VAL A 322 7.06 50.91 -20.30
CA VAL A 322 7.88 51.94 -20.94
C VAL A 322 8.86 51.36 -21.96
N ALA A 323 9.45 50.17 -21.66
CA ALA A 323 10.33 49.51 -22.60
C ALA A 323 9.57 48.98 -23.83
N GLU A 324 8.38 48.40 -23.67
CA GLU A 324 7.51 47.97 -24.76
C GLU A 324 7.04 49.15 -25.62
N ALA A 325 6.65 50.27 -24.99
CA ALA A 325 6.29 51.47 -25.70
C ALA A 325 7.48 52.07 -26.48
N ALA A 326 8.69 52.06 -25.92
CA ALA A 326 9.91 52.52 -26.61
C ALA A 326 10.25 51.63 -27.82
N LEU A 327 10.07 50.31 -27.71
CA LEU A 327 10.27 49.37 -28.82
C LEU A 327 9.27 49.60 -29.96
N GLN A 328 8.02 49.90 -29.65
CA GLN A 328 7.00 50.21 -30.65
C GLN A 328 7.27 51.52 -31.38
N ILE A 329 7.80 52.54 -30.68
CA ILE A 329 8.18 53.80 -31.27
C ILE A 329 9.36 53.64 -32.24
N THR A 330 10.36 52.81 -31.88
CA THR A 330 11.52 52.57 -32.74
C THR A 330 11.15 51.76 -33.98
N THR A 331 10.25 50.81 -33.92
CA THR A 331 9.74 50.05 -35.08
C THR A 331 8.84 50.90 -35.98
N GLY A 332 8.07 51.84 -35.41
CA GLY A 332 7.25 52.79 -36.16
C GLY A 332 8.05 53.79 -36.98
N LEU A 333 9.21 54.26 -36.44
CA LEU A 333 10.08 55.23 -37.13
C LEU A 333 10.86 54.62 -38.32
N VAL A 334 11.06 53.30 -38.33
CA VAL A 334 11.71 52.60 -39.46
C VAL A 334 10.78 52.44 -40.67
N ILE A 335 9.49 52.42 -40.47
CA ILE A 335 8.50 52.26 -41.56
C ILE A 335 8.25 53.58 -42.30
N TRP A 336 8.55 54.74 -41.72
CA TRP A 336 8.28 56.03 -42.32
C TRP A 336 9.47 56.59 -43.15
N ARG A 337 10.54 55.83 -43.32
CA ARG A 337 11.74 56.26 -44.07
C ARG A 337 11.96 55.47 -45.37
N ARG A 338 10.87 55.07 -46.04
CA ARG A 338 10.87 54.58 -47.43
C ARG A 338 9.90 55.37 -48.30
#